data_bf609830dec1b6a295a082cdcad98eb5
#
_entry.id   bf609830dec1b6a295a082cdcad98eb5
#
_cell.length_a   1.000
_cell.length_b   1.000
_cell.length_c   1.000
_cell.angle_alpha   90.00
_cell.angle_beta   90.00
_cell.angle_gamma   90.00
#
_symmetry.space_group_name_H-M   'P 1'
#
loop_
_entity.id
_entity.type
_entity.pdbx_description
1 polymer ?
#
loop_
_entity_poly.entity_id
_entity_poly.type
_entity_poly.pdbx_seq_one_letter_code
_entity_poly.pdbx_strand_id
1 'polypeptide(L)'
;MADWDQEIDCEGLLCPLPVLRARKRLAAMAAGQVLCVRATDAMAAVDLPHFCAEAGHEVLEARKDGAVDLYLIRVARHCQIA
;
A
#
# COMPACT_ATOMS: atom_id res chain seq x y z
N MET A 1 4.49 -14.35 13.25
CA MET A 1 3.82 -13.16 13.24
C MET A 1 4.14 -12.39 12.03
N ALA A 2 3.19 -11.77 11.44
CA ALA A 2 3.39 -10.99 10.25
C ALA A 2 3.95 -9.63 10.60
N ASP A 3 4.67 -9.03 9.69
CA ASP A 3 5.19 -7.69 9.90
C ASP A 3 4.13 -6.65 9.56
N TRP A 4 2.94 -7.08 9.23
CA TRP A 4 1.86 -6.19 8.85
C TRP A 4 0.54 -6.71 9.39
N ASP A 5 -0.45 -5.82 9.46
CA ASP A 5 -1.75 -6.15 10.04
C ASP A 5 -2.74 -6.70 9.02
N GLN A 6 -2.66 -6.23 7.80
CA GLN A 6 -3.52 -6.71 6.70
C GLN A 6 -2.72 -6.79 5.41
N GLU A 7 -3.20 -7.58 4.49
CA GLU A 7 -2.54 -7.75 3.21
C GLU A 7 -3.57 -7.78 2.11
N ILE A 8 -3.28 -7.15 0.98
CA ILE A 8 -4.11 -7.25 -0.20
C ILE A 8 -3.28 -7.77 -1.36
N ASP A 9 -3.91 -8.57 -2.19
CA ASP A 9 -3.28 -9.16 -3.35
C ASP A 9 -3.67 -8.39 -4.59
N CYS A 10 -2.73 -7.65 -5.14
CA CYS A 10 -2.92 -6.92 -6.38
C CYS A 10 -2.07 -7.51 -7.50
N GLU A 11 -1.67 -8.77 -7.37
CA GLU A 11 -0.89 -9.42 -8.41
C GLU A 11 -1.70 -9.49 -9.69
N GLY A 12 -1.08 -9.19 -10.80
CA GLY A 12 -1.74 -9.20 -12.09
C GLY A 12 -2.57 -7.94 -12.39
N LEU A 13 -2.75 -7.07 -11.41
CA LEU A 13 -3.49 -5.83 -11.65
C LEU A 13 -2.56 -4.77 -12.21
N LEU A 14 -3.06 -4.01 -13.17
CA LEU A 14 -2.28 -2.95 -13.80
C LEU A 14 -2.70 -1.59 -13.24
N CYS A 15 -1.80 -0.63 -13.36
CA CYS A 15 -2.08 0.74 -12.98
C CYS A 15 -3.39 1.20 -13.63
N PRO A 16 -4.28 1.85 -12.87
CA PRO A 16 -4.08 2.34 -11.50
C PRO A 16 -4.74 1.44 -10.44
N LEU A 17 -5.07 0.20 -10.78
CA LEU A 17 -5.82 -0.66 -9.86
C LEU A 17 -5.13 -0.94 -8.52
N PRO A 18 -3.81 -1.19 -8.47
CA PRO A 18 -3.18 -1.40 -7.17
C PRO A 18 -3.36 -0.22 -6.22
N VAL A 19 -3.24 0.99 -6.73
CA VAL A 19 -3.40 2.19 -5.91
C VAL A 19 -4.86 2.32 -5.44
N LEU A 20 -5.81 2.07 -6.33
CA LEU A 20 -7.22 2.19 -5.97
C LEU A 20 -7.60 1.18 -4.90
N ARG A 21 -7.08 -0.04 -5.00
CA ARG A 21 -7.36 -1.04 -3.99
C ARG A 21 -6.69 -0.72 -2.67
N ALA A 22 -5.45 -0.27 -2.70
CA ALA A 22 -4.73 0.12 -1.51
C ALA A 22 -5.44 1.28 -0.82
N ARG A 23 -5.87 2.27 -1.59
CA ARG A 23 -6.56 3.43 -1.06
C ARG A 23 -7.83 3.02 -0.30
N LYS A 24 -8.60 2.13 -0.89
CA LYS A 24 -9.84 1.69 -0.28
C LYS A 24 -9.56 0.94 1.03
N ARG A 25 -8.58 0.05 1.04
CA ARG A 25 -8.26 -0.72 2.23
C ARG A 25 -7.69 0.17 3.33
N LEU A 26 -6.78 1.08 2.97
CA LEU A 26 -6.18 1.97 3.96
C LEU A 26 -7.22 2.86 4.63
N ALA A 27 -8.24 3.27 3.89
CA ALA A 27 -9.31 4.10 4.44
C ALA A 27 -10.14 3.35 5.48
N ALA A 28 -10.14 2.03 5.42
CA ALA A 28 -10.90 1.21 6.36
C ALA A 28 -10.05 0.73 7.54
N MET A 29 -8.77 1.04 7.54
CA MET A 29 -7.85 0.58 8.58
C MET A 29 -7.62 1.65 9.64
N ALA A 30 -7.22 1.23 10.83
CA ALA A 30 -6.94 2.16 11.91
C ALA A 30 -5.58 2.80 11.75
N ALA A 31 -5.44 4.01 12.25
CA ALA A 31 -4.17 4.72 12.21
C ALA A 31 -3.07 3.90 12.88
N GLY A 32 -1.92 3.86 12.28
CA GLY A 32 -0.78 3.12 12.80
C GLY A 32 -0.70 1.67 12.34
N GLN A 33 -1.78 1.13 11.78
CA GLN A 33 -1.73 -0.24 11.26
C GLN A 33 -0.94 -0.27 9.96
N VAL A 34 -0.43 -1.42 9.62
CA VAL A 34 0.40 -1.60 8.43
C VAL A 34 -0.32 -2.50 7.42
N LEU A 35 -0.38 -2.04 6.18
CA LEU A 35 -0.94 -2.80 5.08
C LEU A 35 0.19 -3.27 4.19
N CYS A 36 0.17 -4.53 3.81
CA CYS A 36 1.09 -5.07 2.81
C CYS A 36 0.34 -5.16 1.49
N VAL A 37 0.85 -4.51 0.46
CA VAL A 37 0.28 -4.57 -0.88
C VAL A 37 1.20 -5.43 -1.74
N ARG A 38 0.67 -6.51 -2.28
CA ARG A 38 1.43 -7.39 -3.18
C ARG A 38 1.10 -6.95 -4.60
N ALA A 39 2.09 -6.61 -5.39
CA ALA A 39 1.87 -6.13 -6.76
C ALA A 39 2.93 -6.64 -7.71
N THR A 40 2.56 -6.81 -8.97
CA THR A 40 3.49 -7.25 -10.01
C THR A 40 3.69 -6.17 -11.07
N ASP A 41 2.89 -5.11 -11.08
CA ASP A 41 3.02 -4.05 -12.06
C ASP A 41 4.14 -3.10 -11.65
N ALA A 42 5.08 -2.86 -12.57
CA ALA A 42 6.20 -1.97 -12.30
C ALA A 42 5.77 -0.56 -11.93
N MET A 43 4.63 -0.10 -12.42
CA MET A 43 4.15 1.25 -12.09
C MET A 43 3.73 1.39 -10.63
N ALA A 44 3.47 0.29 -9.94
CA ALA A 44 3.13 0.36 -8.53
C ALA A 44 4.28 0.96 -7.72
N ALA A 45 5.51 0.75 -8.17
CA ALA A 45 6.69 1.29 -7.47
C ALA A 45 6.73 2.82 -7.51
N VAL A 46 6.02 3.41 -8.45
CA VAL A 46 5.93 4.86 -8.58
C VAL A 46 4.62 5.36 -7.97
N ASP A 47 3.53 4.69 -8.32
CA ASP A 47 2.19 5.15 -7.97
C ASP A 47 1.86 5.02 -6.48
N LEU A 48 2.28 3.92 -5.85
CA LEU A 48 1.96 3.73 -4.44
C LEU A 48 2.67 4.74 -3.53
N PRO A 49 3.99 4.97 -3.68
CA PRO A 49 4.63 5.99 -2.86
C PRO A 49 4.06 7.38 -3.11
N HIS A 50 3.71 7.68 -4.35
CA HIS A 50 3.14 8.99 -4.70
C HIS A 50 1.79 9.18 -4.00
N PHE A 51 0.92 8.17 -4.09
CA PHE A 51 -0.36 8.22 -3.43
C PHE A 51 -0.18 8.36 -1.91
N CYS A 52 0.73 7.58 -1.32
CA CYS A 52 0.95 7.62 0.11
C CYS A 52 1.43 8.99 0.56
N ALA A 53 2.31 9.61 -0.21
CA ALA A 53 2.80 10.94 0.13
C ALA A 53 1.66 11.96 0.11
N GLU A 54 0.75 11.86 -0.85
CA GLU A 54 -0.36 12.78 -0.93
C GLU A 54 -1.38 12.56 0.17
N ALA A 55 -1.62 11.31 0.56
CA ALA A 55 -2.61 10.99 1.56
C ALA A 55 -2.07 11.03 3.00
N GLY A 56 -0.76 11.18 3.14
CA GLY A 56 -0.14 11.23 4.45
C GLY A 56 0.23 9.88 5.03
N HIS A 57 0.10 8.80 4.25
CA HIS A 57 0.52 7.49 4.71
C HIS A 57 2.04 7.34 4.52
N GLU A 58 2.62 6.41 5.23
CA GLU A 58 4.06 6.21 5.17
C GLU A 58 4.41 4.87 4.55
N VAL A 59 5.26 4.88 3.52
CA VAL A 59 5.77 3.63 2.96
C VAL A 59 6.97 3.24 3.80
N LEU A 60 6.80 2.18 4.60
CA LEU A 60 7.86 1.75 5.49
C LEU A 60 8.96 1.01 4.75
N GLU A 61 8.55 0.22 3.78
CA GLU A 61 9.49 -0.68 3.14
C GLU A 61 8.94 -1.23 1.86
N ALA A 62 9.80 -1.52 0.91
CA ALA A 62 9.43 -2.24 -0.30
C ALA A 62 10.35 -3.47 -0.37
N ARG A 63 9.75 -4.64 -0.46
CA ARG A 63 10.48 -5.91 -0.50
C ARG A 63 10.21 -6.62 -1.81
N LYS A 64 11.12 -7.51 -2.18
CA LYS A 64 10.93 -8.33 -3.35
C LYS A 64 10.67 -9.75 -2.91
N ASP A 65 9.73 -10.41 -3.56
CA ASP A 65 9.45 -11.81 -3.34
C ASP A 65 9.28 -12.43 -4.72
N GLY A 66 10.40 -12.79 -5.37
CA GLY A 66 10.37 -13.27 -6.74
C GLY A 66 9.93 -12.14 -7.67
N ALA A 67 8.88 -12.39 -8.43
CA ALA A 67 8.35 -11.40 -9.36
C ALA A 67 7.36 -10.44 -8.69
N VAL A 68 7.09 -10.64 -7.40
CA VAL A 68 6.11 -9.85 -6.68
C VAL A 68 6.80 -8.82 -5.81
N ASP A 69 6.32 -7.60 -5.83
CA ASP A 69 6.81 -6.56 -4.95
C ASP A 69 5.84 -6.43 -3.79
N LEU A 70 6.37 -6.31 -2.59
CA LEU A 70 5.58 -6.12 -1.38
C LEU A 70 5.82 -4.72 -0.86
N TYR A 71 4.75 -3.95 -0.72
CA TYR A 71 4.86 -2.58 -0.19
C TYR A 71 4.20 -2.54 1.17
N LEU A 72 4.96 -2.19 2.20
CA LEU A 72 4.44 -2.08 3.55
C LEU A 72 4.13 -0.61 3.83
N ILE A 73 2.87 -0.32 4.08
CA ILE A 73 2.37 1.05 4.22
C ILE A 73 1.71 1.22 5.57
N ARG A 74 2.18 2.18 6.33
CA ARG A 74 1.56 2.51 7.63
C ARG A 74 0.48 3.55 7.42
N VAL A 75 -0.69 3.29 7.98
CA VAL A 75 -1.84 4.18 7.86
C VAL A 75 -1.59 5.48 8.59
N ALA A 76 -1.95 6.59 7.95
CA ALA A 76 -1.77 7.91 8.50
C ALA A 76 -2.46 8.09 9.83
N ARG A 77 -1.87 8.87 10.76
CA ARG A 77 -2.41 9.06 12.01
C ARG A 77 -3.63 9.88 11.96
N HIS A 78 -3.85 10.78 11.15
CA HIS A 78 -5.05 11.37 10.97
C HIS A 78 -5.43 11.27 9.66
N CYS A 79 -6.55 10.89 9.48
CA CYS A 79 -7.13 10.74 8.33
C CYS A 79 -7.49 12.04 7.85
N GLN A 80 -7.03 12.49 7.02
CA GLN A 80 -7.16 13.60 6.63
C GLN A 80 -8.14 13.91 5.91
N ILE A 81 -8.86 14.46 6.01
CA ILE A 81 -9.86 14.70 5.47
C ILE A 81 -9.88 15.66 4.86
N ALA A 82 -9.46 15.92 4.58
CA ALA A 82 -9.53 16.93 3.95
C ALA A 82 -10.41 17.44 3.60
#